data_b542c5e07f0ce8d9cf8751695f6f3976
#
_entry.id   b542c5e07f0ce8d9cf8751695f6f3976
#
_cell.length_a   1.000
_cell.length_b   1.000
_cell.length_c   1.000
_cell.angle_alpha   90.00
_cell.angle_beta   90.00
_cell.angle_gamma   90.00
#
_symmetry.space_group_name_H-M   'P 1'
#
loop_
_entity.id
_entity.type
_entity.pdbx_description
1 polymer ?
#
loop_
_entity_poly.entity_id
_entity_poly.type
_entity_poly.pdbx_seq_one_letter_code
_entity_poly.pdbx_strand_id
1 'polypeptide(L)'
;HIQYAAATGYGPADFIVGKGGSQYGTANPYAESATALFPLGSKMIYGNNVYRYVGIGGTAVTAGKLLQQPAVVSDHANMAATAAVAAGETAISVETGGTDITLNQYAGGYLWVNDVNGEGQMLRVKSNPAHDHSADPSIVITCYDALATALTTNSQLTLLADPSNDLIVAPAAETGALMGA
;
A
#
# COMPACT_ATOMS: atom_id res chain seq x y z
N HIS A 1 2.13 -15.63 4.60
CA HIS A 1 3.51 -15.60 5.15
C HIS A 1 4.18 -14.40 4.54
N ILE A 2 4.30 -13.32 5.31
CA ILE A 2 4.92 -12.08 4.83
C ILE A 2 6.41 -12.17 5.19
N GLN A 3 7.28 -12.06 4.19
CA GLN A 3 8.72 -11.97 4.39
C GLN A 3 9.15 -10.51 4.31
N TYR A 4 9.92 -10.07 5.30
CA TYR A 4 10.48 -8.72 5.33
C TYR A 4 12.01 -8.82 5.32
N ALA A 5 12.68 -8.00 4.52
CA ALA A 5 14.15 -7.95 4.52
C ALA A 5 14.64 -7.19 5.74
N ALA A 6 15.39 -7.83 6.60
CA ALA A 6 16.00 -7.25 7.78
C ALA A 6 17.37 -7.86 8.11
N ALA A 7 18.15 -7.17 8.85
CA ALA A 7 19.56 -7.11 8.93
C ALA A 7 20.27 -7.91 10.02
N THR A 8 21.37 -8.56 9.73
CA THR A 8 22.44 -8.84 10.70
C THR A 8 23.81 -8.48 10.13
N GLY A 9 24.43 -7.54 10.77
CA GLY A 9 25.81 -7.19 10.86
C GLY A 9 26.78 -7.36 9.69
N TYR A 10 27.12 -6.23 9.04
CA TYR A 10 28.49 -5.88 8.62
C TYR A 10 28.52 -4.36 8.39
N GLY A 11 29.17 -3.61 9.31
CA GLY A 11 29.50 -2.20 9.18
C GLY A 11 28.36 -1.19 9.46
N PRO A 12 28.66 0.06 9.72
CA PRO A 12 27.66 1.08 10.00
C PRO A 12 26.93 1.42 8.69
N ALA A 13 25.69 0.95 8.56
CA ALA A 13 24.78 1.46 7.55
C ALA A 13 24.04 2.66 8.14
N ASP A 14 24.17 3.81 7.50
CA ASP A 14 23.37 4.98 7.84
C ASP A 14 21.92 4.72 7.42
N PHE A 15 21.10 4.34 8.39
CA PHE A 15 19.68 4.18 8.20
C PHE A 15 19.00 5.55 8.34
N ILE A 16 18.66 6.18 7.23
CA ILE A 16 17.93 7.44 7.25
C ILE A 16 16.43 7.16 7.31
N VAL A 17 15.91 7.05 8.52
CA VAL A 17 14.47 7.23 8.76
C VAL A 17 14.23 8.74 8.82
N GLY A 18 13.27 9.25 8.06
CA GLY A 18 13.00 10.67 7.89
C GLY A 18 12.99 11.50 9.17
N LYS A 19 13.08 12.82 9.05
CA LYS A 19 13.25 13.85 10.10
C LYS A 19 12.86 13.42 11.53
N GLY A 20 13.81 12.90 12.30
CA GLY A 20 13.57 12.44 13.65
C GLY A 20 14.65 11.52 14.22
N GLY A 21 15.65 11.16 13.43
CA GLY A 21 16.92 10.59 13.88
C GLY A 21 16.85 9.54 14.99
N SER A 22 16.18 8.42 14.79
CA SER A 22 16.41 7.21 15.56
C SER A 22 17.22 6.24 14.72
N GLN A 23 18.47 6.00 15.10
CA GLN A 23 19.25 4.89 14.58
C GLN A 23 18.61 3.59 15.08
N TYR A 24 17.88 2.91 14.21
CA TYR A 24 17.58 1.51 14.45
C TYR A 24 18.81 0.70 14.05
N GLY A 25 19.37 -0.04 14.96
CA GLY A 25 20.60 -0.82 14.89
C GLY A 25 21.05 -1.28 13.50
N THR A 26 22.19 -1.89 13.41
CA THR A 26 22.80 -2.35 12.15
C THR A 26 21.82 -3.16 11.29
N ALA A 27 21.17 -2.49 10.35
CA ALA A 27 20.30 -3.13 9.37
C ALA A 27 21.17 -3.76 8.26
N ASN A 28 20.85 -5.00 7.84
CA ASN A 28 21.51 -5.69 6.71
C ASN A 28 20.53 -5.75 5.54
N PRO A 29 20.84 -5.21 4.36
CA PRO A 29 19.90 -5.22 3.23
C PRO A 29 19.57 -6.61 2.69
N TYR A 30 20.27 -7.64 3.17
CA TYR A 30 20.13 -9.01 2.69
C TYR A 30 19.45 -9.97 3.68
N ALA A 31 18.97 -9.47 4.81
CA ALA A 31 18.29 -10.29 5.80
C ALA A 31 16.78 -10.20 5.67
N GLU A 32 16.09 -11.26 6.02
CA GLU A 32 14.64 -11.38 6.03
C GLU A 32 14.12 -11.45 7.46
N SER A 33 12.89 -10.98 7.68
CA SER A 33 12.19 -11.12 8.95
C SER A 33 10.73 -11.54 8.74
N ALA A 34 10.20 -12.32 9.68
CA ALA A 34 8.81 -12.77 9.63
C ALA A 34 7.81 -11.66 10.01
N THR A 35 8.30 -10.58 10.64
CA THR A 35 7.50 -9.43 11.06
C THR A 35 8.18 -8.15 10.62
N ALA A 36 7.41 -7.11 10.34
CA ALA A 36 7.96 -5.81 9.96
C ALA A 36 8.76 -5.21 11.13
N LEU A 37 10.05 -4.97 10.90
CA LEU A 37 10.96 -4.32 11.84
C LEU A 37 11.01 -2.80 11.59
N PHE A 38 10.69 -2.36 10.40
CA PHE A 38 10.71 -0.97 9.97
C PHE A 38 9.43 -0.63 9.20
N PRO A 39 9.05 0.66 9.10
CA PRO A 39 7.97 1.05 8.20
C PRO A 39 8.26 0.63 6.76
N LEU A 40 7.25 0.08 6.07
CA LEU A 40 7.38 -0.30 4.67
C LEU A 40 7.72 0.94 3.83
N GLY A 41 8.50 0.74 2.76
CA GLY A 41 9.02 1.82 1.93
C GLY A 41 10.25 2.55 2.52
N SER A 42 10.66 2.24 3.76
CA SER A 42 11.84 2.85 4.39
C SER A 42 13.07 2.65 3.52
N LYS A 43 13.84 3.73 3.37
CA LYS A 43 15.04 3.77 2.54
C LYS A 43 16.28 3.47 3.38
N MET A 44 17.16 2.61 2.86
CA MET A 44 18.48 2.36 3.40
C MET A 44 19.53 2.62 2.32
N ILE A 45 20.64 3.27 2.70
CA ILE A 45 21.83 3.44 1.86
C ILE A 45 22.92 2.53 2.42
N TYR A 46 23.45 1.65 1.58
CA TYR A 46 24.55 0.77 1.94
C TYR A 46 25.62 0.80 0.83
N GLY A 47 26.78 1.35 1.13
CA GLY A 47 27.77 1.68 0.11
C GLY A 47 27.20 2.69 -0.91
N ASN A 48 27.26 2.34 -2.18
CA ASN A 48 26.71 3.15 -3.28
C ASN A 48 25.27 2.76 -3.67
N ASN A 49 24.68 1.77 -2.99
CA ASN A 49 23.36 1.25 -3.32
C ASN A 49 22.27 1.81 -2.42
N VAL A 50 21.08 1.92 -2.98
CA VAL A 50 19.86 2.31 -2.27
C VAL A 50 18.92 1.13 -2.21
N TYR A 51 18.53 0.75 -1.01
CA TYR A 51 17.58 -0.34 -0.74
C TYR A 51 16.27 0.22 -0.18
N ARG A 52 15.19 -0.50 -0.38
CA ARG A 52 13.88 -0.23 0.21
C ARG A 52 13.44 -1.43 1.04
N TYR A 53 12.88 -1.14 2.21
CA TYR A 53 12.29 -2.16 3.06
C TYR A 53 10.87 -2.46 2.56
N VAL A 54 10.61 -3.71 2.17
CA VAL A 54 9.35 -4.09 1.52
C VAL A 54 8.74 -5.33 2.16
N GLY A 55 7.42 -5.44 2.09
CA GLY A 55 6.69 -6.64 2.42
C GLY A 55 6.52 -7.53 1.19
N ILE A 56 6.85 -8.80 1.31
CA ILE A 56 6.62 -9.80 0.26
C ILE A 56 5.28 -10.48 0.51
N GLY A 57 4.51 -10.69 -0.55
CA GLY A 57 3.23 -11.40 -0.50
C GLY A 57 3.36 -12.87 -0.14
N GLY A 58 2.26 -13.62 -0.29
CA GLY A 58 2.18 -15.02 0.18
C GLY A 58 3.13 -16.02 -0.47
N THR A 59 3.81 -15.65 -1.57
CA THR A 59 4.78 -16.51 -2.25
C THR A 59 6.19 -16.04 -1.94
N ALA A 60 7.04 -16.97 -1.45
CA ALA A 60 8.44 -16.68 -1.19
C ALA A 60 9.17 -16.22 -2.46
N VAL A 61 10.03 -15.22 -2.32
CA VAL A 61 10.82 -14.65 -3.39
C VAL A 61 12.26 -15.13 -3.26
N THR A 62 12.87 -15.51 -4.37
CA THR A 62 14.29 -15.85 -4.44
C THR A 62 15.09 -14.60 -4.81
N ALA A 63 16.28 -14.44 -4.20
CA ALA A 63 17.19 -13.35 -4.53
C ALA A 63 17.48 -13.27 -6.04
N GLY A 64 17.60 -12.03 -6.57
CA GLY A 64 17.85 -11.77 -7.98
C GLY A 64 16.59 -11.80 -8.86
N LYS A 65 15.41 -11.91 -8.30
CA LYS A 65 14.14 -11.79 -9.03
C LYS A 65 13.65 -10.36 -9.05
N LEU A 66 13.19 -9.91 -10.22
CA LEU A 66 12.52 -8.62 -10.36
C LEU A 66 11.16 -8.68 -9.65
N LEU A 67 10.85 -7.65 -8.88
CA LEU A 67 9.61 -7.55 -8.12
C LEU A 67 8.70 -6.48 -8.72
N GLN A 68 7.40 -6.69 -8.56
CA GLN A 68 6.38 -5.69 -8.85
C GLN A 68 5.37 -5.61 -7.70
N GLN A 69 4.68 -4.48 -7.61
CA GLN A 69 3.53 -4.35 -6.73
C GLN A 69 2.38 -5.26 -7.22
N PRO A 70 1.46 -5.69 -6.33
CA PRO A 70 0.30 -6.45 -6.74
C PRO A 70 -0.53 -5.65 -7.75
N ALA A 71 -1.20 -6.35 -8.65
CA ALA A 71 -2.14 -5.74 -9.58
C ALA A 71 -3.31 -5.10 -8.83
N VAL A 72 -3.90 -4.07 -9.42
CA VAL A 72 -5.15 -3.51 -8.93
C VAL A 72 -6.24 -4.58 -9.03
N VAL A 73 -6.98 -4.78 -7.95
CA VAL A 73 -8.14 -5.69 -7.95
C VAL A 73 -9.26 -5.01 -8.75
N SER A 74 -9.76 -5.66 -9.80
CA SER A 74 -10.78 -5.09 -10.69
C SER A 74 -12.04 -4.65 -9.95
N ASP A 75 -12.47 -5.44 -8.97
CA ASP A 75 -13.66 -5.18 -8.15
C ASP A 75 -13.48 -4.04 -7.14
N HIS A 76 -12.25 -3.56 -6.96
CA HIS A 76 -11.91 -2.42 -6.11
C HIS A 76 -11.48 -1.19 -6.94
N ALA A 77 -11.78 -1.20 -8.24
CA ALA A 77 -11.57 -0.10 -9.16
C ALA A 77 -12.91 0.46 -9.63
N ASN A 78 -12.96 1.78 -9.85
CA ASN A 78 -14.17 2.49 -10.29
C ASN A 78 -15.40 2.26 -9.39
N MET A 79 -15.18 2.13 -8.10
CA MET A 79 -16.22 1.97 -7.09
C MET A 79 -17.00 3.28 -6.93
N ALA A 80 -18.33 3.20 -6.87
CA ALA A 80 -19.15 4.37 -6.59
C ALA A 80 -19.07 4.77 -5.10
N ALA A 81 -19.10 6.07 -4.83
CA ALA A 81 -19.35 6.53 -3.46
C ALA A 81 -20.82 6.22 -3.09
N THR A 82 -21.06 5.56 -1.96
CA THR A 82 -22.42 5.16 -1.54
C THR A 82 -23.26 6.36 -1.07
N ALA A 83 -22.62 7.47 -0.68
CA ALA A 83 -23.24 8.71 -0.28
C ALA A 83 -22.38 9.90 -0.70
N ALA A 84 -22.99 11.09 -0.77
CA ALA A 84 -22.22 12.32 -0.91
C ALA A 84 -21.35 12.55 0.34
N VAL A 85 -20.08 12.92 0.15
CA VAL A 85 -19.12 13.17 1.23
C VAL A 85 -18.64 14.60 1.14
N ALA A 86 -18.74 15.34 2.23
CA ALA A 86 -18.33 16.74 2.26
C ALA A 86 -16.80 16.90 2.18
N ALA A 87 -16.34 18.04 1.68
CA ALA A 87 -14.94 18.42 1.83
C ALA A 87 -14.59 18.53 3.32
N GLY A 88 -13.38 18.09 3.69
CA GLY A 88 -12.92 18.03 5.08
C GLY A 88 -13.09 16.64 5.74
N GLU A 89 -13.91 15.76 5.18
CA GLU A 89 -14.10 14.40 5.71
C GLU A 89 -12.92 13.49 5.34
N THR A 90 -12.66 12.51 6.23
CA THR A 90 -11.61 11.51 6.08
C THR A 90 -12.15 10.09 5.97
N ALA A 91 -13.43 9.88 6.23
CA ALA A 91 -14.13 8.60 6.13
C ALA A 91 -15.00 8.60 4.88
N ILE A 92 -14.75 7.67 3.96
CA ILE A 92 -15.41 7.61 2.67
C ILE A 92 -16.01 6.24 2.49
N SER A 93 -17.33 6.18 2.29
CA SER A 93 -18.03 4.93 2.02
C SER A 93 -18.11 4.69 0.52
N VAL A 94 -17.68 3.50 0.09
CA VAL A 94 -17.67 3.07 -1.31
C VAL A 94 -18.38 1.73 -1.49
N GLU A 95 -18.93 1.50 -2.66
CA GLU A 95 -19.53 0.23 -3.05
C GLU A 95 -18.49 -0.61 -3.78
N THR A 96 -18.12 -1.76 -3.20
CA THR A 96 -17.14 -2.69 -3.81
C THR A 96 -17.81 -3.55 -4.88
N GLY A 97 -17.01 -4.13 -5.80
CA GLY A 97 -17.43 -5.27 -6.61
C GLY A 97 -17.41 -6.58 -5.81
N GLY A 98 -17.50 -7.70 -6.50
CA GLY A 98 -17.73 -9.03 -5.90
C GLY A 98 -16.58 -9.62 -5.07
N THR A 99 -15.46 -8.94 -4.93
CA THR A 99 -14.29 -9.42 -4.16
C THR A 99 -14.27 -8.85 -2.75
N ASP A 100 -14.04 -9.71 -1.76
CA ASP A 100 -13.91 -9.33 -0.35
C ASP A 100 -12.63 -8.54 -0.08
N ILE A 101 -12.66 -7.71 0.97
CA ILE A 101 -11.49 -6.96 1.43
C ILE A 101 -11.09 -7.45 2.81
N THR A 102 -9.82 -7.79 3.00
CA THR A 102 -9.32 -8.17 4.32
C THR A 102 -9.03 -6.94 5.18
N LEU A 103 -8.99 -7.13 6.50
CA LEU A 103 -8.68 -6.06 7.45
C LEU A 103 -7.35 -5.38 7.11
N ASN A 104 -7.39 -4.06 6.93
CA ASN A 104 -6.22 -3.22 6.60
C ASN A 104 -5.47 -3.60 5.32
N GLN A 105 -6.12 -4.28 4.38
CA GLN A 105 -5.53 -4.66 3.09
C GLN A 105 -4.94 -3.47 2.33
N TYR A 106 -5.59 -2.32 2.43
CA TYR A 106 -5.20 -1.08 1.74
C TYR A 106 -4.52 -0.05 2.65
N ALA A 107 -4.25 -0.40 3.92
CA ALA A 107 -3.57 0.51 4.83
C ALA A 107 -2.18 0.88 4.30
N GLY A 108 -1.86 2.19 4.28
CA GLY A 108 -0.64 2.71 3.69
C GLY A 108 -0.70 2.93 2.16
N GLY A 109 -1.68 2.34 1.48
CA GLY A 109 -1.98 2.59 0.08
C GLY A 109 -2.77 3.87 -0.15
N TYR A 110 -3.51 3.93 -1.25
CA TYR A 110 -4.21 5.13 -1.66
C TYR A 110 -5.65 4.84 -2.08
N LEU A 111 -6.53 5.79 -1.78
CA LEU A 111 -7.86 5.92 -2.37
C LEU A 111 -7.79 7.05 -3.39
N TRP A 112 -7.95 6.71 -4.65
CA TRP A 112 -7.88 7.65 -5.76
C TRP A 112 -9.28 7.93 -6.31
N VAL A 113 -9.64 9.21 -6.38
CA VAL A 113 -10.87 9.65 -7.07
C VAL A 113 -10.54 9.78 -8.54
N ASN A 114 -11.03 8.84 -9.34
CA ASN A 114 -10.62 8.70 -10.74
C ASN A 114 -11.62 9.28 -11.74
N ASP A 115 -12.84 9.62 -11.32
CA ASP A 115 -13.84 10.21 -12.20
C ASP A 115 -14.87 11.06 -11.45
N VAL A 116 -15.51 11.99 -12.16
CA VAL A 116 -16.59 12.88 -11.73
C VAL A 116 -16.14 13.89 -10.66
N ASN A 117 -16.96 14.15 -9.64
CA ASN A 117 -16.67 15.15 -8.60
C ASN A 117 -15.50 14.72 -7.72
N GLY A 118 -14.54 15.63 -7.58
CA GLY A 118 -13.34 15.37 -6.80
C GLY A 118 -12.23 14.64 -7.56
N GLU A 119 -12.39 14.40 -8.88
CA GLU A 119 -11.39 13.76 -9.72
C GLU A 119 -9.99 14.32 -9.52
N GLY A 120 -9.00 13.41 -9.50
CA GLY A 120 -7.58 13.73 -9.30
C GLY A 120 -7.16 13.76 -7.83
N GLN A 121 -8.06 13.72 -6.85
CA GLN A 121 -7.68 13.59 -5.45
C GLN A 121 -7.12 12.19 -5.17
N MET A 122 -6.00 12.13 -4.49
CA MET A 122 -5.36 10.89 -4.03
C MET A 122 -5.17 10.99 -2.53
N LEU A 123 -5.88 10.17 -1.77
CA LEU A 123 -5.90 10.18 -0.32
C LEU A 123 -5.17 8.95 0.21
N ARG A 124 -4.26 9.15 1.16
CA ARG A 124 -3.57 8.02 1.77
C ARG A 124 -4.49 7.27 2.71
N VAL A 125 -4.65 5.97 2.50
CA VAL A 125 -5.49 5.10 3.33
C VAL A 125 -4.81 4.86 4.68
N LYS A 126 -5.54 5.15 5.75
CA LYS A 126 -5.14 4.88 7.13
C LYS A 126 -5.52 3.47 7.55
N SER A 127 -6.76 3.09 7.28
CA SER A 127 -7.30 1.78 7.64
C SER A 127 -8.55 1.45 6.84
N ASN A 128 -8.83 0.18 6.69
CA ASN A 128 -10.11 -0.35 6.24
C ASN A 128 -10.52 -1.54 7.12
N PRO A 129 -11.82 -1.75 7.41
CA PRO A 129 -12.29 -2.97 8.06
C PRO A 129 -12.14 -4.19 7.15
N ALA A 130 -12.30 -5.38 7.71
CA ALA A 130 -12.61 -6.56 6.90
C ALA A 130 -14.02 -6.40 6.33
N HIS A 131 -14.22 -6.85 5.11
CA HIS A 131 -15.44 -6.67 4.36
C HIS A 131 -15.78 -7.93 3.57
N ASP A 132 -17.01 -8.38 3.69
CA ASP A 132 -17.61 -9.47 2.94
C ASP A 132 -18.67 -8.84 2.02
N HIS A 133 -18.38 -8.77 0.73
CA HIS A 133 -19.25 -8.16 -0.27
C HIS A 133 -20.63 -8.84 -0.31
N SER A 134 -20.70 -10.14 -0.05
CA SER A 134 -21.97 -10.89 -0.09
C SER A 134 -22.90 -10.51 1.07
N ALA A 135 -22.37 -10.02 2.18
CA ALA A 135 -23.12 -9.58 3.35
C ALA A 135 -23.51 -8.10 3.27
N ASP A 136 -22.61 -7.24 2.81
CA ASP A 136 -22.83 -5.79 2.62
C ASP A 136 -21.95 -5.30 1.46
N PRO A 137 -22.49 -4.75 0.37
CA PRO A 137 -21.66 -4.25 -0.74
C PRO A 137 -20.87 -2.98 -0.39
N SER A 138 -21.14 -2.34 0.76
CA SER A 138 -20.53 -1.06 1.13
C SER A 138 -19.45 -1.18 2.20
N ILE A 139 -18.35 -0.46 2.01
CA ILE A 139 -17.24 -0.40 2.98
C ILE A 139 -16.84 1.05 3.25
N VAL A 140 -16.48 1.36 4.50
CA VAL A 140 -15.92 2.65 4.89
C VAL A 140 -14.41 2.60 4.89
N ILE A 141 -13.79 3.40 4.04
CA ILE A 141 -12.33 3.59 4.00
C ILE A 141 -11.98 4.84 4.80
N THR A 142 -11.07 4.70 5.77
CA THR A 142 -10.56 5.83 6.55
C THR A 142 -9.21 6.28 5.99
N CYS A 143 -9.08 7.57 5.67
CA CYS A 143 -7.87 8.16 5.12
C CYS A 143 -7.14 9.02 6.17
N TYR A 144 -5.84 9.25 5.96
CA TYR A 144 -5.07 10.23 6.73
C TYR A 144 -5.40 11.66 6.30
N ASP A 145 -5.60 11.83 5.00
CA ASP A 145 -5.87 13.13 4.39
C ASP A 145 -7.37 13.37 4.28
N ALA A 146 -7.78 14.61 4.50
CA ALA A 146 -9.17 15.03 4.31
C ALA A 146 -9.44 15.33 2.83
N LEU A 147 -10.67 15.09 2.38
CA LEU A 147 -11.13 15.49 1.07
C LEU A 147 -10.98 17.00 0.87
N ALA A 148 -10.31 17.43 -0.18
CA ALA A 148 -10.21 18.82 -0.57
C ALA A 148 -11.49 19.29 -1.29
N THR A 149 -12.10 18.41 -2.08
CA THR A 149 -13.34 18.64 -2.83
C THR A 149 -14.36 17.56 -2.48
N ALA A 150 -15.59 17.96 -2.25
CA ALA A 150 -16.69 17.05 -1.93
C ALA A 150 -16.93 16.02 -3.04
N LEU A 151 -17.36 14.82 -2.63
CA LEU A 151 -17.78 13.74 -3.53
C LEU A 151 -19.30 13.70 -3.63
N THR A 152 -19.78 13.18 -4.75
CA THR A 152 -21.17 12.82 -4.98
C THR A 152 -21.30 11.31 -5.13
N THR A 153 -22.51 10.78 -5.14
CA THR A 153 -22.77 9.35 -5.41
C THR A 153 -22.35 8.89 -6.80
N ASN A 154 -22.06 9.83 -7.71
CA ASN A 154 -21.54 9.51 -9.05
C ASN A 154 -20.02 9.52 -9.10
N SER A 155 -19.33 9.98 -8.05
CA SER A 155 -17.87 9.96 -7.99
C SER A 155 -17.37 8.53 -7.96
N GLN A 156 -16.35 8.25 -8.77
CA GLN A 156 -15.73 6.94 -8.86
C GLN A 156 -14.35 6.94 -8.19
N LEU A 157 -14.10 5.89 -7.43
CA LEU A 157 -12.91 5.75 -6.61
C LEU A 157 -12.26 4.39 -6.85
N THR A 158 -10.93 4.36 -6.77
CA THR A 158 -10.13 3.14 -6.92
C THR A 158 -9.21 2.98 -5.72
N LEU A 159 -9.18 1.78 -5.13
CA LEU A 159 -8.23 1.42 -4.08
C LEU A 159 -6.93 0.90 -4.69
N LEU A 160 -5.83 1.51 -4.29
CA LEU A 160 -4.47 1.13 -4.67
C LEU A 160 -3.73 0.62 -3.43
N ALA A 161 -3.15 -0.57 -3.51
CA ALA A 161 -2.35 -1.13 -2.42
C ALA A 161 -1.10 -0.28 -2.14
N ASP A 162 -0.54 -0.41 -0.94
CA ASP A 162 0.77 0.19 -0.62
C ASP A 162 1.82 -0.38 -1.60
N PRO A 163 2.51 0.47 -2.37
CA PRO A 163 3.50 0.00 -3.35
C PRO A 163 4.70 -0.72 -2.74
N SER A 164 4.84 -0.68 -1.42
CA SER A 164 5.92 -1.36 -0.69
C SER A 164 5.44 -2.62 0.04
N ASN A 165 4.17 -3.02 -0.11
CA ASN A 165 3.58 -4.18 0.54
C ASN A 165 3.08 -5.21 -0.46
N ASP A 166 3.05 -6.48 -0.02
CA ASP A 166 2.57 -7.63 -0.81
C ASP A 166 3.23 -7.76 -2.20
N LEU A 167 4.52 -7.41 -2.30
CA LEU A 167 5.24 -7.52 -3.55
C LEU A 167 5.28 -8.97 -4.04
N ILE A 168 5.17 -9.13 -5.34
CA ILE A 168 5.23 -10.41 -6.03
C ILE A 168 6.40 -10.43 -7.02
N VAL A 169 6.84 -11.62 -7.41
CA VAL A 169 7.77 -11.75 -8.55
C VAL A 169 7.08 -11.24 -9.81
N ALA A 170 7.74 -10.35 -10.54
CA ALA A 170 7.21 -9.83 -11.79
C ALA A 170 6.93 -10.98 -12.77
N PRO A 171 5.69 -11.16 -13.24
CA PRO A 171 5.36 -12.15 -14.25
C PRO A 171 5.92 -11.73 -15.62
N ALA A 172 5.86 -12.64 -16.60
CA ALA A 172 6.33 -12.38 -17.97
C ALA A 172 5.55 -11.22 -18.64
N ALA A 173 4.27 -11.03 -18.27
CA ALA A 173 3.48 -9.85 -18.63
C ALA A 173 3.28 -9.02 -17.36
N GLU A 174 3.78 -7.80 -17.35
CA GLU A 174 3.67 -6.90 -16.20
C GLU A 174 2.21 -6.53 -15.92
N THR A 175 1.81 -6.63 -14.68
CA THR A 175 0.46 -6.27 -14.20
C THR A 175 0.48 -5.19 -13.12
N GLY A 176 1.67 -4.71 -12.75
CA GLY A 176 1.89 -3.67 -11.77
C GLY A 176 3.25 -2.98 -11.96
N ALA A 177 3.50 -1.92 -11.22
CA ALA A 177 4.77 -1.18 -11.31
C ALA A 177 5.94 -2.02 -10.81
N LEU A 178 7.06 -2.02 -11.54
CA LEU A 178 8.30 -2.68 -11.14
C LEU A 178 8.95 -1.97 -9.95
N MET A 179 9.35 -2.73 -8.95
CA MET A 179 9.89 -2.21 -7.68
C MET A 179 11.40 -2.49 -7.51
N GLY A 180 12.04 -3.07 -8.50
CA GLY A 180 13.46 -3.42 -8.47
C GLY A 180 13.73 -4.92 -8.25
N ALA A 181 14.98 -5.29 -8.08
CA ALA A 181 15.45 -6.66 -7.90
C ALA A 181 16.26 -6.80 -6.62
#